data_9505b41ecbe1cb34151aa66c1fb54364
#
_entry.id   9505b41ecbe1cb34151aa66c1fb54364
#
_cell.length_a   1.000
_cell.length_b   1.000
_cell.length_c   1.000
_cell.angle_alpha   90.00
_cell.angle_beta   90.00
_cell.angle_gamma   90.00
#
_symmetry.space_group_name_H-M   'P 1'
#
loop_
_entity.id
_entity.type
_entity.pdbx_description
1 polymer ?
#
loop_
_entity_poly.entity_id
_entity_poly.type
_entity_poly.pdbx_seq_one_letter_code
_entity_poly.pdbx_strand_id
1 'polypeptide(L)'
;YIGKAFSGGQTWTDTPLGGGLYAIRSEDGKKWTAPLPLPGYDLPLFEPSAAEIGEDHVLAAARAHGKNGELTIVLSDSFDGGRTFSPFRPTGFCGAPPHLLARGKEVILTYGRREPPFGIRARVSRDGGQSWSEELALREDGTDWDLGYPCSAFLKDGSILTVYYMKAPGKKLPEIRYTVWTAEKE
;
A
#
# COMPACT_ATOMS: atom_id res chain seq x y z
N TYR A 1 -2.58 1.37 -13.40
CA TYR A 1 -2.35 2.46 -12.46
C TYR A 1 -3.62 2.70 -11.64
N ILE A 2 -3.48 2.74 -10.32
CA ILE A 2 -4.56 3.10 -9.39
C ILE A 2 -4.11 4.39 -8.69
N GLY A 3 -4.92 5.43 -8.78
CA GLY A 3 -4.58 6.72 -8.23
C GLY A 3 -5.79 7.58 -7.88
N LYS A 4 -5.55 8.71 -7.25
CA LYS A 4 -6.57 9.70 -6.93
C LYS A 4 -6.67 10.73 -8.04
N ALA A 5 -7.87 10.98 -8.56
CA ALA A 5 -8.11 12.07 -9.51
C ALA A 5 -8.28 13.39 -8.75
N PHE A 6 -7.55 14.43 -9.16
CA PHE A 6 -7.71 15.80 -8.69
C PHE A 6 -8.12 16.68 -9.86
N SER A 7 -9.17 17.46 -9.71
CA SER A 7 -9.42 18.62 -10.55
C SER A 7 -8.79 19.84 -9.87
N GLY A 8 -8.01 20.63 -10.63
CA GLY A 8 -7.16 21.68 -10.08
C GLY A 8 -7.90 22.67 -9.17
N GLY A 9 -7.26 23.06 -8.09
CA GLY A 9 -7.69 24.14 -7.19
C GLY A 9 -8.58 23.73 -6.02
N GLN A 10 -8.93 22.44 -5.85
CA GLN A 10 -9.76 21.97 -4.75
C GLN A 10 -8.92 21.45 -3.57
N THR A 11 -9.35 21.75 -2.36
CA THR A 11 -8.77 21.18 -1.14
C THR A 11 -9.13 19.69 -1.00
N TRP A 12 -8.42 18.96 -0.15
CA TRP A 12 -8.62 17.53 0.10
C TRP A 12 -10.06 17.16 0.51
N THR A 13 -10.82 18.14 1.01
CA THR A 13 -12.18 17.98 1.52
C THR A 13 -13.27 18.26 0.48
N ASP A 14 -12.94 18.94 -0.65
CA ASP A 14 -13.95 19.54 -1.54
C ASP A 14 -14.07 18.84 -2.90
N THR A 15 -13.58 17.61 -3.04
CA THR A 15 -13.76 16.88 -4.30
C THR A 15 -15.20 16.41 -4.45
N PRO A 16 -15.93 16.78 -5.52
CA PRO A 16 -17.28 16.27 -5.80
C PRO A 16 -17.37 14.74 -5.89
N LEU A 17 -16.24 14.07 -6.03
CA LEU A 17 -16.09 12.63 -6.15
C LEU A 17 -15.79 11.94 -4.80
N GLY A 18 -15.93 12.62 -3.66
CA GLY A 18 -15.88 12.00 -2.34
C GLY A 18 -14.53 11.38 -1.94
N GLY A 19 -13.41 11.77 -2.57
CA GLY A 19 -12.09 11.23 -2.23
C GLY A 19 -11.89 9.76 -2.61
N GLY A 20 -12.53 9.28 -3.68
CA GLY A 20 -12.43 7.90 -4.16
C GLY A 20 -11.14 7.59 -4.91
N LEU A 21 -10.88 6.31 -5.09
CA LEU A 21 -9.82 5.77 -5.95
C LEU A 21 -10.37 5.49 -7.35
N TYR A 22 -9.48 5.58 -8.34
CA TYR A 22 -9.80 5.30 -9.73
C TYR A 22 -8.74 4.40 -10.35
N ALA A 23 -9.17 3.47 -11.19
CA ALA A 23 -8.29 2.68 -12.04
C ALA A 23 -8.30 3.23 -13.46
N ILE A 24 -7.13 3.26 -14.10
CA ILE A 24 -6.98 3.45 -15.54
C ILE A 24 -6.12 2.32 -16.09
N ARG A 25 -6.38 1.91 -17.31
CA ARG A 25 -5.66 0.80 -17.97
C ARG A 25 -5.11 1.22 -19.31
N SER A 26 -4.00 0.61 -19.67
CA SER A 26 -3.40 0.73 -20.99
C SER A 26 -2.81 -0.62 -21.41
N GLU A 27 -2.95 -0.99 -22.67
CA GLU A 27 -2.31 -2.17 -23.26
C GLU A 27 -0.97 -1.84 -23.91
N ASP A 28 -0.76 -0.58 -24.27
CA ASP A 28 0.42 -0.12 -25.02
C ASP A 28 1.22 0.98 -24.29
N GLY A 29 0.78 1.40 -23.11
CA GLY A 29 1.35 2.50 -22.34
C GLY A 29 1.13 3.90 -22.96
N LYS A 30 0.36 4.01 -24.04
CA LYS A 30 0.12 5.26 -24.79
C LYS A 30 -1.35 5.67 -24.77
N LYS A 31 -2.25 4.72 -24.93
CA LYS A 31 -3.69 4.93 -24.86
C LYS A 31 -4.23 4.39 -23.55
N TRP A 32 -5.01 5.19 -22.85
CA TRP A 32 -5.56 4.87 -21.54
C TRP A 32 -7.07 4.85 -21.57
N THR A 33 -7.66 3.96 -20.82
CA THR A 33 -9.12 3.95 -20.61
C THR A 33 -9.57 5.22 -19.86
N ALA A 34 -10.84 5.52 -19.94
CA ALA A 34 -11.44 6.46 -19.00
C ALA A 34 -11.24 5.98 -17.55
N PRO A 35 -11.11 6.90 -16.57
CA PRO A 35 -11.03 6.53 -15.17
C PRO A 35 -12.26 5.73 -14.73
N LEU A 36 -12.02 4.54 -14.17
CA LEU A 36 -13.04 3.70 -13.57
C LEU A 36 -13.02 3.94 -12.06
N PRO A 37 -14.11 4.42 -11.43
CA PRO A 37 -14.16 4.55 -9.99
C PRO A 37 -14.12 3.16 -9.33
N LEU A 38 -13.25 3.00 -8.33
CA LEU A 38 -13.27 1.82 -7.47
C LEU A 38 -14.43 1.94 -6.47
N PRO A 39 -14.95 0.81 -5.96
CA PRO A 39 -15.96 0.83 -4.92
C PRO A 39 -15.56 1.72 -3.74
N GLY A 40 -16.51 2.46 -3.21
CA GLY A 40 -16.27 3.32 -2.05
C GLY A 40 -15.98 2.53 -0.77
N TYR A 41 -15.51 3.24 0.21
CA TYR A 41 -15.33 2.77 1.59
C TYR A 41 -15.85 3.85 2.54
N ASP A 42 -16.23 3.48 3.76
CA ASP A 42 -16.81 4.43 4.73
C ASP A 42 -15.84 5.54 5.17
N LEU A 43 -14.56 5.35 4.90
CA LEU A 43 -13.50 6.31 5.17
C LEU A 43 -12.82 6.76 3.87
N PRO A 44 -12.28 7.99 3.83
CA PRO A 44 -11.49 8.46 2.69
C PRO A 44 -10.29 7.54 2.41
N LEU A 45 -10.08 7.20 1.13
CA LEU A 45 -9.01 6.33 0.67
C LEU A 45 -7.89 7.12 -0.02
N PHE A 46 -6.64 6.72 0.26
CA PHE A 46 -5.43 7.37 -0.25
C PHE A 46 -4.34 6.36 -0.59
N GLU A 47 -3.37 6.79 -1.40
CA GLU A 47 -2.08 6.15 -1.62
C GLU A 47 -2.18 4.65 -1.93
N PRO A 48 -2.87 4.31 -3.02
CA PRO A 48 -3.07 2.92 -3.37
C PRO A 48 -1.80 2.26 -3.90
N SER A 49 -1.70 0.95 -3.64
CA SER A 49 -0.76 0.03 -4.27
C SER A 49 -1.54 -1.15 -4.84
N ALA A 50 -1.04 -1.78 -5.90
CA ALA A 50 -1.65 -2.96 -6.46
C ALA A 50 -0.59 -3.94 -6.96
N ALA A 51 -0.89 -5.23 -6.88
CA ALA A 51 -0.06 -6.31 -7.40
C ALA A 51 -0.93 -7.39 -8.04
N GLU A 52 -0.47 -7.95 -9.15
CA GLU A 52 -1.04 -9.17 -9.73
C GLU A 52 -0.60 -10.37 -8.90
N ILE A 53 -1.56 -11.20 -8.48
CA ILE A 53 -1.34 -12.34 -7.59
C ILE A 53 -1.81 -13.67 -8.19
N GLY A 54 -2.27 -13.65 -9.41
CA GLY A 54 -2.75 -14.79 -10.20
C GLY A 54 -3.23 -14.34 -11.55
N GLU A 55 -3.62 -15.28 -12.40
CA GLU A 55 -4.19 -14.98 -13.71
C GLU A 55 -5.45 -14.11 -13.53
N ASP A 56 -5.43 -12.93 -14.14
CA ASP A 56 -6.47 -11.89 -14.01
C ASP A 56 -6.80 -11.46 -12.56
N HIS A 57 -6.08 -11.97 -11.54
CA HIS A 57 -6.31 -11.62 -10.14
C HIS A 57 -5.35 -10.50 -9.70
N VAL A 58 -5.89 -9.32 -9.40
CA VAL A 58 -5.17 -8.16 -8.89
C VAL A 58 -5.64 -7.86 -7.47
N LEU A 59 -4.71 -7.81 -6.53
CA LEU A 59 -4.93 -7.32 -5.18
C LEU A 59 -4.56 -5.84 -5.12
N ALA A 60 -5.46 -5.01 -4.63
CA ALA A 60 -5.24 -3.59 -4.37
C ALA A 60 -5.24 -3.34 -2.85
N ALA A 61 -4.34 -2.49 -2.39
CA ALA A 61 -4.30 -1.97 -1.04
C ALA A 61 -4.42 -0.45 -1.04
N ALA A 62 -5.03 0.12 -0.03
CA ALA A 62 -5.10 1.57 0.16
C ALA A 62 -5.02 1.93 1.64
N ARG A 63 -4.55 3.14 1.92
CA ARG A 63 -4.70 3.75 3.23
C ARG A 63 -6.13 4.27 3.37
N ALA A 64 -6.83 3.88 4.43
CA ALA A 64 -8.04 4.54 4.90
C ALA A 64 -7.71 5.45 6.09
N HIS A 65 -8.32 6.63 6.12
CA HIS A 65 -8.05 7.64 7.15
C HIS A 65 -9.28 7.79 8.02
N GLY A 66 -9.19 7.31 9.25
CA GLY A 66 -10.26 7.36 10.23
C GLY A 66 -10.56 8.78 10.74
N LYS A 67 -11.73 8.94 11.34
CA LYS A 67 -12.23 10.25 11.81
C LYS A 67 -11.37 10.84 12.94
N ASN A 68 -10.73 9.99 13.72
CA ASN A 68 -9.86 10.39 14.83
C ASN A 68 -8.37 10.41 14.44
N GLY A 69 -8.07 10.33 13.13
CA GLY A 69 -6.71 10.33 12.62
C GLY A 69 -6.04 8.96 12.54
N GLU A 70 -6.74 7.87 12.92
CA GLU A 70 -6.21 6.53 12.77
C GLU A 70 -5.97 6.18 11.30
N LEU A 71 -4.84 5.53 11.03
CA LEU A 71 -4.44 5.07 9.70
C LEU A 71 -4.59 3.56 9.62
N THR A 72 -5.45 3.08 8.74
CA THR A 72 -5.65 1.64 8.54
C THR A 72 -5.46 1.27 7.07
N ILE A 73 -5.09 0.01 6.84
CA ILE A 73 -4.93 -0.55 5.51
C ILE A 73 -6.18 -1.33 5.15
N VAL A 74 -6.69 -1.11 3.95
CA VAL A 74 -7.83 -1.82 3.38
C VAL A 74 -7.44 -2.47 2.07
N LEU A 75 -8.09 -3.60 1.74
CA LEU A 75 -7.80 -4.40 0.54
C LEU A 75 -9.05 -4.53 -0.34
N SER A 76 -8.82 -4.63 -1.64
CA SER A 76 -9.85 -4.91 -2.64
C SER A 76 -9.28 -5.83 -3.71
N ASP A 77 -10.09 -6.73 -4.24
CA ASP A 77 -9.71 -7.70 -5.25
C ASP A 77 -10.37 -7.39 -6.59
N SER A 78 -9.65 -7.62 -7.65
CA SER A 78 -10.16 -7.74 -9.01
C SER A 78 -9.88 -9.14 -9.53
N PHE A 79 -10.85 -9.76 -10.17
CA PHE A 79 -10.75 -11.09 -10.78
C PHE A 79 -10.88 -11.05 -12.31
N ASP A 80 -10.70 -9.89 -12.89
CA ASP A 80 -10.85 -9.63 -14.33
C ASP A 80 -9.74 -8.74 -14.88
N GLY A 81 -8.54 -8.85 -14.29
CA GLY A 81 -7.36 -8.10 -14.70
C GLY A 81 -7.48 -6.59 -14.44
N GLY A 82 -8.14 -6.19 -13.35
CA GLY A 82 -8.29 -4.80 -12.95
C GLY A 82 -9.37 -4.04 -13.72
N ARG A 83 -10.35 -4.74 -14.32
CA ARG A 83 -11.50 -4.09 -14.98
C ARG A 83 -12.58 -3.72 -13.97
N THR A 84 -12.79 -4.56 -12.97
CA THR A 84 -13.68 -4.27 -11.83
C THR A 84 -13.01 -4.65 -10.52
N PHE A 85 -13.44 -4.05 -9.43
CA PHE A 85 -12.91 -4.30 -8.10
C PHE A 85 -14.04 -4.59 -7.12
N SER A 86 -13.79 -5.47 -6.17
CA SER A 86 -14.68 -5.75 -5.04
C SER A 86 -14.75 -4.55 -4.08
N PRO A 87 -15.79 -4.44 -3.21
CA PRO A 87 -15.75 -3.50 -2.10
C PRO A 87 -14.48 -3.67 -1.25
N PHE A 88 -13.94 -2.57 -0.77
CA PHE A 88 -12.79 -2.61 0.13
C PHE A 88 -13.14 -3.29 1.45
N ARG A 89 -12.26 -4.16 1.93
CA ARG A 89 -12.34 -4.83 3.22
C ARG A 89 -11.24 -4.36 4.17
N PRO A 90 -11.53 -4.18 5.47
CA PRO A 90 -10.51 -3.82 6.45
C PRO A 90 -9.56 -5.00 6.68
N THR A 91 -8.27 -4.68 6.95
CA THR A 91 -7.28 -5.67 7.39
C THR A 91 -7.13 -5.72 8.90
N GLY A 92 -7.51 -4.67 9.61
CA GLY A 92 -7.17 -4.45 11.01
C GLY A 92 -5.72 -3.97 11.24
N PHE A 93 -4.94 -3.71 10.17
CA PHE A 93 -3.55 -3.27 10.29
C PHE A 93 -3.47 -1.75 10.35
N CYS A 94 -2.77 -1.24 11.36
CA CYS A 94 -2.51 0.18 11.54
C CYS A 94 -1.19 0.56 10.86
N GLY A 95 -1.25 1.50 9.93
CA GLY A 95 -0.06 1.98 9.21
C GLY A 95 -0.38 2.59 7.85
N ALA A 96 0.62 3.26 7.26
CA ALA A 96 0.49 3.94 5.97
C ALA A 96 1.84 4.45 5.41
N PRO A 97 1.90 4.63 4.08
CA PRO A 97 1.07 4.02 3.07
C PRO A 97 1.44 2.54 2.86
N PRO A 98 0.53 1.74 2.29
CA PRO A 98 0.82 0.36 1.95
C PRO A 98 1.59 0.25 0.63
N HIS A 99 2.44 -0.78 0.53
CA HIS A 99 3.00 -1.25 -0.74
C HIS A 99 2.86 -2.76 -0.82
N LEU A 100 2.37 -3.24 -1.95
CA LEU A 100 2.23 -4.66 -2.27
C LEU A 100 3.35 -5.09 -3.23
N LEU A 101 4.03 -6.18 -2.90
CA LEU A 101 4.92 -6.92 -3.77
C LEU A 101 4.42 -8.36 -3.82
N ALA A 102 4.27 -8.94 -5.00
CA ALA A 102 3.74 -10.29 -5.13
C ALA A 102 4.58 -11.18 -6.04
N ARG A 103 4.53 -12.48 -5.76
CA ARG A 103 5.02 -13.56 -6.59
C ARG A 103 4.00 -14.70 -6.53
N GLY A 104 3.06 -14.69 -7.48
CA GLY A 104 1.87 -15.53 -7.38
C GLY A 104 1.08 -15.19 -6.11
N LYS A 105 0.66 -16.21 -5.36
CA LYS A 105 -0.11 -16.03 -4.11
C LYS A 105 0.74 -15.59 -2.91
N GLU A 106 2.06 -15.60 -3.01
CA GLU A 106 2.92 -15.00 -1.99
C GLU A 106 2.88 -13.48 -2.14
N VAL A 107 2.34 -12.80 -1.14
CA VAL A 107 2.18 -11.34 -1.12
C VAL A 107 2.90 -10.78 0.09
N ILE A 108 3.73 -9.78 -0.17
CA ILE A 108 4.42 -8.99 0.84
C ILE A 108 3.71 -7.64 0.92
N LEU A 109 3.20 -7.31 2.09
CA LEU A 109 2.67 -6.00 2.41
C LEU A 109 3.67 -5.26 3.29
N THR A 110 4.22 -4.15 2.80
CA THR A 110 5.09 -3.27 3.59
C THR A 110 4.40 -1.93 3.83
N TYR A 111 4.63 -1.32 4.99
CA TYR A 111 4.02 -0.04 5.38
C TYR A 111 4.81 0.69 6.45
N GLY A 112 4.58 1.99 6.58
CA GLY A 112 5.09 2.80 7.68
C GLY A 112 4.21 2.66 8.92
N ARG A 113 4.81 2.37 10.07
CA ARG A 113 4.14 2.49 11.38
C ARG A 113 4.38 3.90 11.91
N ARG A 114 3.31 4.72 11.88
CA ARG A 114 3.34 6.15 12.24
C ARG A 114 2.92 6.43 13.68
N GLU A 115 2.93 5.39 14.51
CA GLU A 115 2.76 5.42 15.95
C GLU A 115 3.96 4.73 16.62
N PRO A 116 4.33 5.10 17.85
CA PRO A 116 5.43 4.44 18.57
C PRO A 116 5.21 2.93 18.75
N PRO A 117 6.25 2.11 18.59
CA PRO A 117 7.57 2.45 18.06
C PRO A 117 7.52 2.73 16.55
N PHE A 118 7.95 3.95 16.17
CA PHE A 118 7.96 4.39 14.78
C PHE A 118 8.90 3.55 13.91
N GLY A 119 8.50 3.23 12.69
CA GLY A 119 9.37 2.47 11.80
C GLY A 119 8.67 1.87 10.58
N ILE A 120 9.30 0.88 10.00
CA ILE A 120 8.82 0.18 8.81
C ILE A 120 8.43 -1.24 9.20
N ARG A 121 7.29 -1.68 8.70
CA ARG A 121 6.70 -2.99 8.99
C ARG A 121 6.45 -3.77 7.71
N ALA A 122 6.39 -5.08 7.88
CA ALA A 122 5.96 -6.00 6.83
C ALA A 122 5.01 -7.05 7.37
N ARG A 123 4.19 -7.61 6.48
CA ARG A 123 3.41 -8.83 6.68
C ARG A 123 3.50 -9.68 5.42
N VAL A 124 3.42 -10.98 5.60
CA VAL A 124 3.47 -11.97 4.52
C VAL A 124 2.14 -12.70 4.45
N SER A 125 1.58 -12.78 3.26
CA SER A 125 0.47 -13.67 2.94
C SER A 125 0.98 -14.75 1.98
N ARG A 126 0.49 -15.99 2.14
CA ARG A 126 0.79 -17.10 1.23
C ARG A 126 -0.44 -17.59 0.46
N ASP A 127 -1.57 -16.95 0.67
CA ASP A 127 -2.88 -17.30 0.12
C ASP A 127 -3.55 -16.17 -0.68
N GLY A 128 -2.74 -15.22 -1.17
CA GLY A 128 -3.24 -14.12 -1.99
C GLY A 128 -3.92 -13.00 -1.17
N GLY A 129 -3.48 -12.77 0.05
CA GLY A 129 -3.98 -11.69 0.88
C GLY A 129 -5.24 -12.03 1.69
N GLN A 130 -5.57 -13.32 1.83
CA GLN A 130 -6.70 -13.75 2.66
C GLN A 130 -6.30 -13.87 4.13
N SER A 131 -5.12 -14.41 4.40
CA SER A 131 -4.52 -14.42 5.73
C SER A 131 -3.12 -13.82 5.70
N TRP A 132 -2.65 -13.37 6.84
CA TRP A 132 -1.38 -12.66 6.97
C TRP A 132 -0.61 -13.12 8.20
N SER A 133 0.71 -13.14 8.09
CA SER A 133 1.61 -13.38 9.22
C SER A 133 1.43 -12.35 10.33
N GLU A 134 2.04 -12.60 11.48
CA GLU A 134 2.32 -11.57 12.46
C GLU A 134 3.12 -10.41 11.84
N GLU A 135 3.06 -9.24 12.46
CA GLU A 135 3.78 -8.05 12.04
C GLU A 135 5.29 -8.25 12.20
N LEU A 136 6.05 -8.07 11.12
CA LEU A 136 7.50 -8.11 11.11
C LEU A 136 8.04 -6.68 11.19
N ALA A 137 8.87 -6.40 12.18
CA ALA A 137 9.55 -5.13 12.30
C ALA A 137 10.80 -5.10 11.41
N LEU A 138 10.73 -4.38 10.29
CA LEU A 138 11.92 -4.13 9.46
C LEU A 138 12.78 -3.02 10.07
N ARG A 139 12.15 -2.02 10.70
CA ARG A 139 12.80 -0.93 11.45
C ARG A 139 11.91 -0.49 12.60
N GLU A 140 12.55 -0.08 13.72
CA GLU A 140 11.88 0.45 14.92
C GLU A 140 12.60 1.67 15.50
N ASP A 141 13.56 2.22 14.78
CA ASP A 141 14.39 3.34 15.18
C ASP A 141 13.97 4.68 14.56
N GLY A 142 12.74 4.79 14.10
CA GLY A 142 12.16 6.05 13.68
C GLY A 142 11.98 7.01 14.86
N THR A 143 12.21 8.31 14.63
CA THR A 143 12.14 9.32 15.69
C THR A 143 10.86 10.14 15.69
N ASP A 144 10.08 10.06 14.62
CA ASP A 144 8.77 10.70 14.52
C ASP A 144 7.87 9.98 13.49
N TRP A 145 6.66 10.49 13.33
CA TRP A 145 5.62 9.94 12.46
C TRP A 145 5.87 10.16 10.95
N ASP A 146 6.75 11.10 10.59
CA ASP A 146 7.06 11.41 9.19
C ASP A 146 8.04 10.41 8.60
N LEU A 147 7.51 9.28 8.21
CA LEU A 147 8.24 8.13 7.66
C LEU A 147 7.33 7.29 6.76
N GLY A 148 7.92 6.36 6.03
CA GLY A 148 7.20 5.34 5.28
C GLY A 148 7.47 5.35 3.80
N TYR A 149 6.41 5.27 3.00
CA TYR A 149 6.43 5.10 1.56
C TYR A 149 7.37 3.96 1.13
N PRO A 150 7.24 2.78 1.76
CA PRO A 150 8.08 1.65 1.39
C PRO A 150 7.80 1.24 -0.05
N CYS A 151 8.85 0.83 -0.74
CA CYS A 151 8.78 0.19 -2.04
C CYS A 151 9.70 -1.03 -2.01
N SER A 152 9.16 -2.20 -2.31
CA SER A 152 9.85 -3.48 -2.16
C SER A 152 10.05 -4.17 -3.50
N ALA A 153 11.14 -4.92 -3.62
CA ALA A 153 11.45 -5.75 -4.78
C ALA A 153 12.11 -7.07 -4.34
N PHE A 154 11.81 -8.17 -5.03
CA PHE A 154 12.56 -9.41 -4.87
C PHE A 154 13.95 -9.27 -5.51
N LEU A 155 14.98 -9.70 -4.79
CA LEU A 155 16.32 -9.84 -5.31
C LEU A 155 16.54 -11.23 -5.92
N LYS A 156 17.62 -11.39 -6.66
CA LYS A 156 17.96 -12.66 -7.37
C LYS A 156 18.16 -13.84 -6.43
N ASP A 157 18.63 -13.59 -5.22
CA ASP A 157 18.84 -14.60 -4.20
C ASP A 157 17.58 -14.96 -3.39
N GLY A 158 16.44 -14.35 -3.74
CA GLY A 158 15.17 -14.54 -3.07
C GLY A 158 14.93 -13.64 -1.86
N SER A 159 15.92 -12.85 -1.45
CA SER A 159 15.72 -11.82 -0.43
C SER A 159 14.86 -10.66 -0.96
N ILE A 160 14.40 -9.79 -0.07
CA ILE A 160 13.56 -8.65 -0.38
C ILE A 160 14.34 -7.38 -0.02
N LEU A 161 14.48 -6.49 -1.01
CA LEU A 161 14.93 -5.13 -0.79
C LEU A 161 13.71 -4.25 -0.56
N THR A 162 13.65 -3.53 0.56
CA THR A 162 12.64 -2.51 0.84
C THR A 162 13.32 -1.16 1.01
N VAL A 163 12.98 -0.20 0.16
CA VAL A 163 13.44 1.20 0.21
C VAL A 163 12.32 2.04 0.82
N TYR A 164 12.67 3.00 1.66
CA TYR A 164 11.72 3.88 2.37
C TYR A 164 12.41 5.17 2.79
N TYR A 165 11.66 6.15 3.27
CA TYR A 165 12.25 7.27 3.97
C TYR A 165 11.93 7.23 5.46
N MET A 166 12.87 7.69 6.28
CA MET A 166 12.71 7.73 7.74
C MET A 166 13.76 8.64 8.35
N LYS A 167 13.37 9.37 9.38
CA LYS A 167 14.27 10.17 10.19
C LYS A 167 14.91 9.30 11.27
N ALA A 168 16.24 9.22 11.22
CA ALA A 168 17.02 8.45 12.19
C ALA A 168 17.33 9.25 13.46
N PRO A 169 17.68 8.58 14.57
CA PRO A 169 18.18 9.23 15.76
C PRO A 169 19.33 10.20 15.46
N GLY A 170 19.26 11.41 16.03
CA GLY A 170 20.27 12.45 15.82
C GLY A 170 20.23 13.20 14.50
N LYS A 171 19.33 12.84 13.58
CA LYS A 171 19.16 13.52 12.28
C LYS A 171 18.07 14.59 12.36
N LYS A 172 18.28 15.69 11.65
CA LYS A 172 17.28 16.78 11.54
C LYS A 172 16.24 16.52 10.45
N LEU A 173 16.65 15.84 9.37
CA LEU A 173 15.83 15.57 8.19
C LEU A 173 15.68 14.05 7.97
N PRO A 174 14.58 13.61 7.34
CA PRO A 174 14.45 12.23 6.87
C PRO A 174 15.53 11.90 5.81
N GLU A 175 15.90 10.64 5.77
CA GLU A 175 16.84 10.08 4.80
C GLU A 175 16.17 8.96 4.03
N ILE A 176 16.53 8.77 2.76
CA ILE A 176 16.21 7.55 2.03
C ILE A 176 17.09 6.43 2.56
N ARG A 177 16.45 5.35 2.95
CA ARG A 177 17.08 4.17 3.55
C ARG A 177 16.57 2.90 2.90
N TYR A 178 17.25 1.80 3.18
CA TYR A 178 16.78 0.49 2.74
C TYR A 178 17.06 -0.58 3.79
N THR A 179 16.34 -1.67 3.70
CA THR A 179 16.55 -2.92 4.44
C THR A 179 16.52 -4.08 3.45
N VAL A 180 17.49 -4.99 3.55
CA VAL A 180 17.44 -6.29 2.87
C VAL A 180 17.06 -7.34 3.91
N TRP A 181 16.07 -8.15 3.61
CA TRP A 181 15.51 -9.11 4.55
C TRP A 181 14.90 -10.30 3.82
N THR A 182 14.55 -11.35 4.56
CA THR A 182 13.90 -12.55 4.02
C THR A 182 12.56 -12.76 4.71
N ALA A 183 11.54 -13.11 3.93
CA ALA A 183 10.31 -13.64 4.48
C ALA A 183 10.60 -15.09 4.89
N GLU A 184 10.73 -15.37 6.20
CA GLU A 184 10.98 -16.73 6.69
C GLU A 184 9.88 -17.67 6.19
N LYS A 185 10.30 -18.83 5.72
CA LYS A 185 9.39 -19.96 5.45
C LYS A 185 9.20 -20.66 6.78
N GLU A 186 8.04 -20.47 7.42
CA GLU A 186 7.60 -21.40 8.46
C GLU A 186 7.47 -22.80 7.89
#